data_33e09c359d8571ba986c870b1f259d8c
#
_entry.id   33e09c359d8571ba986c870b1f259d8c
#
_cell.length_a   1.000
_cell.length_b   1.000
_cell.length_c   1.000
_cell.angle_alpha   90.00
_cell.angle_beta   90.00
_cell.angle_gamma   90.00
#
_symmetry.space_group_name_H-M   'P 1'
#
loop_
_entity.id
_entity.type
_entity.pdbx_description
1 polymer ?
#
loop_
_entity_poly.entity_id
_entity_poly.type
_entity_poly.pdbx_seq_one_letter_code
_entity_poly.pdbx_strand_id
1 'polypeptide(L)'
;MKLRLPIPALLLLLAGACTNPENEPQSPRTGPWLVELEVAEGEVLPFHFDLEELEGGALRIHVRNGEEVIVVDDIDRIGDSLVVRMPLFDSEFKGRTNGSGLVTGNWHNYLKGPDYTVPFTARAGMFPRFVNSRKPAMDVGGTWEVHFSPGTEDSYPAIGLFKQEADGRTTGTFMTKTGDFRYLDGVVSGDSLLLSCFDGSHAFLFSAVFSGDTLKGSFRSGKHWQQPWVAVRNPQFALTHPDSLTFLREGYEMIDFSFPDLEGNMVSPNDERFKGKPLLIQIMGSWCPNCVDETKLLNELYAKHHDKGLEILCVAFERPDDPVRAIQGLKHFRDVLDVKYPLLYAGRSGKGEAAEKLPFLNHVMSFPTCIMIDRNGKVRRIRTGIYGPSTGEHYTKYKRSLEGFVEELLAEAN
;
A
#
# COMPACT_ATOMS: atom_id res chain seq x y z
N MET A 1 -57.75 -45.16 67.79
CA MET A 1 -57.98 -45.21 66.35
C MET A 1 -57.26 -44.03 65.76
N LYS A 2 -55.99 -44.23 65.27
CA LYS A 2 -55.11 -43.13 64.70
C LYS A 2 -55.12 -43.24 63.18
N LEU A 3 -55.73 -42.24 62.55
CA LEU A 3 -55.76 -42.07 61.11
C LEU A 3 -54.39 -41.55 60.61
N ARG A 4 -53.75 -42.29 59.71
CA ARG A 4 -52.51 -41.84 58.98
C ARG A 4 -52.97 -41.37 57.61
N LEU A 5 -52.69 -40.07 57.28
CA LEU A 5 -52.76 -39.53 55.93
C LEU A 5 -51.51 -39.86 55.18
N PRO A 6 -51.55 -40.13 53.85
CA PRO A 6 -50.38 -40.30 53.01
C PRO A 6 -49.92 -38.97 52.51
N ILE A 7 -48.56 -38.74 52.50
CA ILE A 7 -47.84 -37.61 51.90
C ILE A 7 -47.68 -37.87 50.39
N PRO A 8 -48.05 -36.94 49.51
CA PRO A 8 -47.76 -37.11 48.08
C PRO A 8 -46.32 -36.82 47.81
N ALA A 9 -45.65 -37.73 47.14
CA ALA A 9 -44.29 -37.56 46.60
C ALA A 9 -44.32 -36.59 45.43
N LEU A 10 -43.63 -35.46 45.58
CA LEU A 10 -43.39 -34.44 44.50
C LEU A 10 -42.25 -34.95 43.61
N LEU A 11 -42.56 -35.40 42.39
CA LEU A 11 -41.57 -35.70 41.35
C LEU A 11 -41.05 -34.39 40.80
N LEU A 12 -39.79 -34.01 41.12
CA LEU A 12 -39.05 -32.96 40.42
C LEU A 12 -38.63 -33.50 39.04
N LEU A 13 -39.30 -33.03 37.98
CA LEU A 13 -38.83 -33.15 36.59
C LEU A 13 -37.65 -32.18 36.39
N LEU A 14 -36.42 -32.65 36.42
CA LEU A 14 -35.26 -31.97 35.92
C LEU A 14 -35.38 -31.88 34.37
N ALA A 15 -35.85 -30.75 33.86
CA ALA A 15 -35.74 -30.41 32.48
C ALA A 15 -34.25 -30.14 32.18
N GLY A 16 -33.54 -31.15 31.72
CA GLY A 16 -32.22 -30.98 31.13
C GLY A 16 -32.37 -30.14 29.86
N ALA A 17 -31.97 -28.88 29.93
CA ALA A 17 -31.76 -28.08 28.74
C ALA A 17 -30.61 -28.73 27.95
N CYS A 18 -30.95 -29.52 26.94
CA CYS A 18 -29.99 -29.89 25.91
C CYS A 18 -29.57 -28.61 25.19
N THR A 19 -28.49 -28.00 25.60
CA THR A 19 -27.77 -27.05 24.75
C THR A 19 -27.23 -27.83 23.56
N ASN A 20 -27.81 -27.57 22.40
CA ASN A 20 -27.35 -28.14 21.14
C ASN A 20 -25.91 -27.65 20.91
N PRO A 21 -24.88 -28.50 20.80
CA PRO A 21 -23.49 -28.06 20.59
C PRO A 21 -23.24 -27.60 19.16
N GLU A 22 -24.27 -27.52 18.30
CA GLU A 22 -24.14 -27.17 16.89
C GLU A 22 -24.06 -25.65 16.59
N ASN A 23 -24.08 -24.77 17.61
CA ASN A 23 -24.13 -23.32 17.38
C ASN A 23 -22.98 -22.51 18.01
N GLU A 24 -21.87 -23.12 18.37
CA GLU A 24 -20.67 -22.31 18.60
C GLU A 24 -20.08 -21.90 17.24
N PRO A 25 -19.88 -20.57 17.00
CA PRO A 25 -19.29 -20.11 15.77
C PRO A 25 -17.88 -20.69 15.63
N GLN A 26 -17.70 -21.60 14.67
CA GLN A 26 -16.40 -22.23 14.45
C GLN A 26 -15.38 -21.17 14.05
N SER A 27 -14.17 -21.23 14.63
CA SER A 27 -13.05 -20.38 14.25
C SER A 27 -12.73 -20.55 12.76
N PRO A 28 -12.38 -19.47 12.04
CA PRO A 28 -11.91 -19.59 10.69
C PRO A 28 -10.70 -20.53 10.63
N ARG A 29 -10.63 -21.34 9.60
CA ARG A 29 -9.55 -22.34 9.42
C ARG A 29 -8.21 -21.63 9.25
N THR A 30 -7.21 -21.96 10.06
CA THR A 30 -5.83 -21.48 9.90
C THR A 30 -5.18 -22.01 8.61
N GLY A 31 -4.15 -21.32 8.15
CA GLY A 31 -3.40 -21.63 6.93
C GLY A 31 -3.74 -20.74 5.74
N PRO A 32 -3.51 -21.21 4.50
CA PRO A 32 -3.67 -20.41 3.29
C PRO A 32 -5.14 -20.19 2.92
N TRP A 33 -5.41 -18.99 2.40
CA TRP A 33 -6.70 -18.56 1.87
C TRP A 33 -6.51 -17.85 0.53
N LEU A 34 -7.48 -18.04 -0.37
CA LEU A 34 -7.66 -17.24 -1.57
C LEU A 34 -8.80 -16.25 -1.36
N VAL A 35 -8.55 -14.97 -1.57
CA VAL A 35 -9.56 -13.90 -1.64
C VAL A 35 -9.78 -13.52 -3.09
N GLU A 36 -11.03 -13.32 -3.46
CA GLU A 36 -11.45 -12.81 -4.76
C GLU A 36 -12.32 -11.57 -4.53
N LEU A 37 -11.82 -10.40 -4.97
CA LEU A 37 -12.58 -9.13 -5.00
C LEU A 37 -13.31 -9.02 -6.34
N GLU A 38 -14.62 -8.81 -6.33
CA GLU A 38 -15.41 -8.57 -7.54
C GLU A 38 -15.27 -7.12 -7.99
N VAL A 39 -14.27 -6.84 -8.82
CA VAL A 39 -13.92 -5.47 -9.27
C VAL A 39 -14.76 -4.98 -10.44
N ALA A 40 -15.38 -5.88 -11.20
CA ALA A 40 -16.43 -5.64 -12.19
C ALA A 40 -17.24 -6.90 -12.42
N GLU A 41 -18.36 -6.80 -13.16
CA GLU A 41 -19.17 -7.96 -13.53
C GLU A 41 -18.33 -8.99 -14.29
N GLY A 42 -18.18 -10.18 -13.71
CA GLY A 42 -17.38 -11.28 -14.25
C GLY A 42 -15.85 -11.08 -14.13
N GLU A 43 -15.35 -10.00 -13.50
CA GLU A 43 -13.94 -9.77 -13.26
C GLU A 43 -13.62 -9.81 -11.76
N VAL A 44 -12.76 -10.75 -11.38
CA VAL A 44 -12.29 -10.89 -10.00
C VAL A 44 -10.80 -10.58 -9.90
N LEU A 45 -10.43 -9.91 -8.82
CA LEU A 45 -9.04 -9.68 -8.44
C LEU A 45 -8.69 -10.65 -7.31
N PRO A 46 -7.88 -11.68 -7.59
CA PRO A 46 -7.46 -12.63 -6.58
C PRO A 46 -6.21 -12.16 -5.83
N PHE A 47 -6.15 -12.48 -4.53
CA PHE A 47 -4.91 -12.40 -3.75
C PHE A 47 -4.90 -13.47 -2.65
N HIS A 48 -3.73 -13.74 -2.09
CA HIS A 48 -3.58 -14.72 -1.03
C HIS A 48 -3.33 -14.07 0.32
N PHE A 49 -3.80 -14.77 1.38
CA PHE A 49 -3.30 -14.55 2.72
C PHE A 49 -3.15 -15.88 3.47
N ASP A 50 -2.30 -15.90 4.49
CA ASP A 50 -2.27 -16.96 5.48
C ASP A 50 -2.90 -16.46 6.77
N LEU A 51 -3.80 -17.26 7.36
CA LEU A 51 -4.40 -17.00 8.67
C LEU A 51 -3.66 -17.80 9.74
N GLU A 52 -3.21 -17.11 10.77
CA GLU A 52 -2.56 -17.66 11.95
C GLU A 52 -3.44 -17.40 13.17
N GLU A 53 -3.51 -18.36 14.09
CA GLU A 53 -4.09 -18.18 15.42
C GLU A 53 -2.94 -18.07 16.44
N LEU A 54 -2.90 -16.96 17.16
CA LEU A 54 -1.89 -16.65 18.15
C LEU A 54 -2.28 -17.21 19.53
N GLU A 55 -1.35 -17.18 20.47
CA GLU A 55 -1.64 -17.49 21.88
C GLU A 55 -2.79 -16.61 22.39
N GLY A 56 -3.78 -17.24 23.07
CA GLY A 56 -4.97 -16.56 23.56
C GLY A 56 -6.12 -16.43 22.53
N GLY A 57 -5.99 -17.03 21.32
CA GLY A 57 -7.04 -17.09 20.32
C GLY A 57 -7.16 -15.83 19.43
N ALA A 58 -6.24 -14.88 19.54
CA ALA A 58 -6.16 -13.74 18.62
C ALA A 58 -5.76 -14.23 17.22
N LEU A 59 -6.27 -13.56 16.19
CA LEU A 59 -6.00 -13.91 14.80
C LEU A 59 -4.96 -12.93 14.20
N ARG A 60 -4.15 -13.46 13.29
CA ARG A 60 -3.22 -12.70 12.47
C ARG A 60 -3.35 -13.12 11.01
N ILE A 61 -3.33 -12.15 10.12
CA ILE A 61 -3.36 -12.39 8.67
C ILE A 61 -2.03 -11.89 8.06
N HIS A 62 -1.47 -12.69 7.15
CA HIS A 62 -0.32 -12.35 6.33
C HIS A 62 -0.76 -12.24 4.87
N VAL A 63 -1.08 -11.04 4.39
CA VAL A 63 -1.40 -10.80 2.97
C VAL A 63 -0.13 -10.90 2.15
N ARG A 64 -0.18 -11.66 1.03
CA ARG A 64 0.99 -11.94 0.20
C ARG A 64 0.85 -11.39 -1.22
N ASN A 65 1.87 -10.64 -1.65
CA ASN A 65 2.04 -10.19 -3.03
C ASN A 65 3.50 -10.43 -3.45
N GLY A 66 3.77 -11.47 -4.20
CA GLY A 66 5.15 -11.86 -4.53
C GLY A 66 6.01 -12.05 -3.28
N GLU A 67 7.00 -11.19 -3.08
CA GLU A 67 7.90 -11.19 -1.90
C GLU A 67 7.36 -10.34 -0.74
N GLU A 68 6.34 -9.50 -0.98
CA GLU A 68 5.75 -8.65 0.05
C GLU A 68 4.84 -9.46 0.98
N VAL A 69 4.97 -9.19 2.28
CA VAL A 69 4.05 -9.71 3.31
C VAL A 69 3.54 -8.53 4.14
N ILE A 70 2.21 -8.34 4.15
CA ILE A 70 1.55 -7.34 4.99
C ILE A 70 0.91 -8.06 6.16
N VAL A 71 1.36 -7.74 7.38
CA VAL A 71 0.83 -8.31 8.62
C VAL A 71 -0.35 -7.51 9.09
N VAL A 72 -1.46 -8.19 9.39
CA VAL A 72 -2.72 -7.60 9.86
C VAL A 72 -3.12 -8.27 11.17
N ASP A 73 -3.09 -7.52 12.27
CA ASP A 73 -3.40 -7.98 13.62
C ASP A 73 -4.73 -7.42 14.15
N ASP A 74 -5.26 -6.34 13.54
CA ASP A 74 -6.52 -5.71 13.95
C ASP A 74 -7.70 -6.47 13.36
N ILE A 75 -8.11 -7.54 14.06
CA ILE A 75 -9.14 -8.47 13.62
C ILE A 75 -10.16 -8.66 14.73
N ASP A 76 -11.38 -8.18 14.52
CA ASP A 76 -12.51 -8.43 15.41
C ASP A 76 -13.36 -9.60 14.91
N ARG A 77 -13.74 -10.48 15.84
CA ARG A 77 -14.69 -11.54 15.59
C ARG A 77 -15.83 -11.49 16.60
N ILE A 78 -17.06 -11.38 16.12
CA ILE A 78 -18.28 -11.40 16.93
C ILE A 78 -19.26 -12.39 16.31
N GLY A 79 -19.35 -13.57 16.91
CA GLY A 79 -20.16 -14.66 16.35
C GLY A 79 -19.63 -15.12 14.99
N ASP A 80 -20.47 -15.03 13.98
CA ASP A 80 -20.13 -15.33 12.57
C ASP A 80 -19.55 -14.13 11.81
N SER A 81 -19.54 -12.94 12.42
CA SER A 81 -19.06 -11.71 11.82
C SER A 81 -17.56 -11.53 12.04
N LEU A 82 -16.86 -11.11 10.97
CA LEU A 82 -15.43 -10.84 10.95
C LEU A 82 -15.18 -9.44 10.41
N VAL A 83 -14.38 -8.64 11.13
CA VAL A 83 -13.89 -7.33 10.68
C VAL A 83 -12.38 -7.37 10.71
N VAL A 84 -11.74 -7.12 9.56
CA VAL A 84 -10.27 -7.10 9.39
C VAL A 84 -9.89 -5.72 8.93
N ARG A 85 -9.15 -4.95 9.77
CA ARG A 85 -8.71 -3.58 9.45
C ARG A 85 -7.28 -3.60 8.95
N MET A 86 -7.06 -2.94 7.82
CA MET A 86 -5.71 -2.85 7.25
C MET A 86 -4.82 -1.95 8.11
N PRO A 87 -3.52 -2.31 8.28
CA PRO A 87 -2.68 -1.70 9.32
C PRO A 87 -2.29 -0.24 9.06
N LEU A 88 -2.28 0.20 7.80
CA LEU A 88 -1.82 1.56 7.44
C LEU A 88 -2.89 2.39 6.75
N PHE A 89 -3.75 1.74 5.98
CA PHE A 89 -4.69 2.44 5.13
C PHE A 89 -6.11 2.34 5.70
N ASP A 90 -6.87 3.42 5.65
CA ASP A 90 -8.25 3.49 6.11
C ASP A 90 -9.16 2.61 5.24
N SER A 91 -9.00 1.30 5.41
CA SER A 91 -9.79 0.27 4.72
C SER A 91 -9.96 -0.98 5.59
N GLU A 92 -11.05 -1.71 5.37
CA GLU A 92 -11.38 -2.90 6.15
C GLU A 92 -12.21 -3.89 5.36
N PHE A 93 -12.12 -5.16 5.73
CA PHE A 93 -13.03 -6.21 5.29
C PHE A 93 -14.09 -6.42 6.35
N LYS A 94 -15.35 -6.39 5.95
CA LYS A 94 -16.50 -6.79 6.77
C LYS A 94 -17.16 -7.98 6.12
N GLY A 95 -17.11 -9.13 6.79
CA GLY A 95 -17.62 -10.38 6.25
C GLY A 95 -18.29 -11.26 7.27
N ARG A 96 -18.90 -12.33 6.78
CA ARG A 96 -19.47 -13.40 7.58
C ARG A 96 -18.89 -14.73 7.18
N THR A 97 -18.57 -15.55 8.18
CA THR A 97 -18.17 -16.94 7.95
C THR A 97 -19.37 -17.87 7.99
N ASN A 98 -19.38 -18.87 7.11
CA ASN A 98 -20.34 -19.98 7.16
C ASN A 98 -19.78 -21.22 7.87
N GLY A 99 -18.76 -21.05 8.69
CA GLY A 99 -17.98 -22.10 9.32
C GLY A 99 -16.49 -21.91 9.05
N SER A 100 -15.73 -22.99 8.95
CA SER A 100 -14.26 -22.94 8.91
C SER A 100 -13.61 -22.58 7.58
N GLY A 101 -14.37 -22.52 6.47
CA GLY A 101 -13.77 -22.53 5.13
C GLY A 101 -14.20 -21.45 4.14
N LEU A 102 -15.20 -20.64 4.45
CA LEU A 102 -15.70 -19.59 3.56
C LEU A 102 -16.06 -18.32 4.34
N VAL A 103 -15.59 -17.18 3.86
CA VAL A 103 -16.00 -15.84 4.31
C VAL A 103 -16.47 -15.03 3.10
N THR A 104 -17.62 -14.38 3.21
CA THR A 104 -18.14 -13.48 2.19
C THR A 104 -18.52 -12.15 2.80
N GLY A 105 -18.39 -11.06 2.04
CA GLY A 105 -18.71 -9.73 2.53
C GLY A 105 -18.26 -8.63 1.59
N ASN A 106 -17.87 -7.48 2.17
CA ASN A 106 -17.41 -6.33 1.41
C ASN A 106 -16.06 -5.82 1.95
N TRP A 107 -15.15 -5.48 1.04
CA TRP A 107 -14.02 -4.62 1.32
C TRP A 107 -14.44 -3.16 1.20
N HIS A 108 -14.22 -2.39 2.26
CA HIS A 108 -14.47 -0.95 2.34
C HIS A 108 -13.14 -0.23 2.22
N ASN A 109 -13.07 0.78 1.33
CA ASN A 109 -11.89 1.64 1.22
C ASN A 109 -12.32 3.11 1.40
N TYR A 110 -12.21 3.60 2.63
CA TYR A 110 -12.64 4.95 3.01
C TYR A 110 -11.80 6.07 2.39
N LEU A 111 -10.59 5.74 1.90
CA LEU A 111 -9.75 6.66 1.12
C LEU A 111 -10.35 6.99 -0.26
N LYS A 112 -11.30 6.19 -0.74
CA LYS A 112 -12.04 6.40 -2.00
C LYS A 112 -13.42 7.02 -1.78
N GLY A 113 -13.83 7.17 -0.54
CA GLY A 113 -15.13 7.68 -0.10
C GLY A 113 -15.86 6.72 0.84
N PRO A 114 -16.80 7.23 1.63
CA PRO A 114 -17.46 6.44 2.68
C PRO A 114 -18.28 5.25 2.12
N ASP A 115 -18.77 5.36 0.90
CA ASP A 115 -19.61 4.34 0.25
C ASP A 115 -18.83 3.41 -0.70
N TYR A 116 -17.49 3.56 -0.77
CA TYR A 116 -16.72 2.71 -1.65
C TYR A 116 -16.56 1.31 -1.07
N THR A 117 -17.27 0.36 -1.66
CA THR A 117 -17.25 -1.06 -1.27
C THR A 117 -17.02 -1.95 -2.48
N VAL A 118 -16.33 -3.06 -2.27
CA VAL A 118 -16.12 -4.12 -3.28
C VAL A 118 -16.50 -5.45 -2.65
N PRO A 119 -17.43 -6.22 -3.23
CA PRO A 119 -17.76 -7.55 -2.74
C PRO A 119 -16.54 -8.49 -2.75
N PHE A 120 -16.45 -9.38 -1.78
CA PHE A 120 -15.41 -10.39 -1.76
C PHE A 120 -15.91 -11.76 -1.33
N THR A 121 -15.18 -12.76 -1.79
CA THR A 121 -15.26 -14.15 -1.32
C THR A 121 -13.86 -14.60 -0.92
N ALA A 122 -13.70 -15.14 0.29
CA ALA A 122 -12.46 -15.74 0.76
C ALA A 122 -12.69 -17.22 1.05
N ARG A 123 -11.81 -18.10 0.52
CA ARG A 123 -11.88 -19.55 0.66
C ARG A 123 -10.61 -20.11 1.27
N ALA A 124 -10.76 -20.91 2.34
CA ALA A 124 -9.65 -21.60 3.00
C ALA A 124 -9.15 -22.75 2.14
N GLY A 125 -7.86 -22.83 1.94
CA GLY A 125 -7.16 -23.87 1.21
C GLY A 125 -6.13 -23.35 0.23
N MET A 126 -5.35 -24.27 -0.33
CA MET A 126 -4.34 -23.96 -1.34
C MET A 126 -4.99 -23.91 -2.73
N PHE A 127 -5.43 -22.72 -3.11
CA PHE A 127 -5.93 -22.44 -4.46
C PHE A 127 -4.89 -21.63 -5.24
N PRO A 128 -4.75 -21.81 -6.57
CA PRO A 128 -3.91 -20.92 -7.36
C PRO A 128 -4.53 -19.53 -7.42
N ARG A 129 -3.70 -18.47 -7.40
CA ARG A 129 -4.16 -17.06 -7.57
C ARG A 129 -4.93 -16.89 -8.88
N PHE A 130 -4.38 -17.44 -9.96
CA PHE A 130 -5.03 -17.51 -11.26
C PHE A 130 -4.96 -18.97 -11.77
N VAL A 131 -5.98 -19.38 -12.50
CA VAL A 131 -5.99 -20.70 -13.11
C VAL A 131 -4.91 -20.80 -14.18
N ASN A 132 -3.94 -21.68 -13.97
CA ASN A 132 -2.89 -21.98 -14.94
C ASN A 132 -3.19 -23.31 -15.64
N SER A 133 -3.98 -23.26 -16.71
CA SER A 133 -4.45 -24.45 -17.42
C SER A 133 -3.63 -24.77 -18.68
N ARG A 134 -2.76 -23.85 -19.13
CA ARG A 134 -1.97 -23.99 -20.36
C ARG A 134 -0.51 -23.63 -20.10
N LYS A 135 0.40 -24.42 -20.70
CA LYS A 135 1.82 -24.10 -20.66
C LYS A 135 2.06 -22.68 -21.22
N PRO A 136 2.93 -21.87 -20.61
CA PRO A 136 3.28 -20.56 -21.14
C PRO A 136 3.71 -20.63 -22.61
N ALA A 137 3.14 -19.79 -23.46
CA ALA A 137 3.49 -19.68 -24.87
C ALA A 137 4.81 -18.93 -25.08
N MET A 138 5.15 -18.06 -24.11
CA MET A 138 6.43 -17.33 -24.12
C MET A 138 6.86 -16.96 -22.71
N ASP A 139 8.14 -16.57 -22.59
CA ASP A 139 8.72 -16.00 -21.38
C ASP A 139 8.53 -14.46 -21.39
N VAL A 140 7.86 -13.91 -20.36
CA VAL A 140 7.69 -12.48 -20.17
C VAL A 140 8.83 -11.86 -19.35
N GLY A 141 9.75 -12.66 -18.80
CA GLY A 141 10.84 -12.17 -17.97
C GLY A 141 11.66 -11.08 -18.65
N GLY A 142 12.11 -10.10 -17.85
CA GLY A 142 12.93 -8.98 -18.30
C GLY A 142 12.21 -7.64 -18.35
N THR A 143 12.71 -6.73 -19.18
CA THR A 143 12.30 -5.31 -19.24
C THR A 143 11.46 -5.03 -20.48
N TRP A 144 10.34 -4.34 -20.26
CA TRP A 144 9.37 -3.98 -21.28
C TRP A 144 9.15 -2.47 -21.30
N GLU A 145 9.15 -1.88 -22.49
CA GLU A 145 8.62 -0.54 -22.73
C GLU A 145 7.10 -0.62 -22.76
N VAL A 146 6.43 0.12 -21.90
CA VAL A 146 4.98 0.09 -21.69
C VAL A 146 4.40 1.46 -21.95
N HIS A 147 3.24 1.49 -22.61
CA HIS A 147 2.43 2.69 -22.75
C HIS A 147 1.02 2.41 -22.22
N PHE A 148 0.63 3.13 -21.17
CA PHE A 148 -0.75 3.15 -20.69
C PHE A 148 -1.57 4.14 -21.50
N SER A 149 -2.87 3.83 -21.73
CA SER A 149 -3.79 4.63 -22.54
C SER A 149 -3.20 5.03 -23.90
N PRO A 150 -2.65 4.09 -24.69
CA PRO A 150 -1.91 4.41 -25.92
C PRO A 150 -2.86 5.10 -26.93
N GLY A 151 -2.31 6.15 -27.60
CA GLY A 151 -3.06 6.90 -28.63
C GLY A 151 -4.05 7.92 -28.08
N THR A 152 -4.06 8.19 -26.77
CA THR A 152 -4.86 9.25 -26.15
C THR A 152 -3.98 10.35 -25.54
N GLU A 153 -4.55 11.49 -25.19
CA GLU A 153 -3.87 12.58 -24.50
C GLU A 153 -3.39 12.18 -23.09
N ASP A 154 -4.06 11.20 -22.48
CA ASP A 154 -3.70 10.63 -21.16
C ASP A 154 -2.63 9.54 -21.26
N SER A 155 -1.98 9.37 -22.42
CA SER A 155 -0.95 8.36 -22.62
C SER A 155 0.30 8.68 -21.79
N TYR A 156 0.81 7.70 -21.06
CA TYR A 156 2.08 7.83 -20.33
C TYR A 156 2.93 6.56 -20.43
N PRO A 157 4.26 6.73 -20.48
CA PRO A 157 5.20 5.63 -20.54
C PRO A 157 5.43 5.01 -19.16
N ALA A 158 5.77 3.71 -19.16
CA ALA A 158 6.23 2.96 -18.01
C ALA A 158 7.27 1.91 -18.43
N ILE A 159 7.95 1.34 -17.45
CA ILE A 159 8.79 0.17 -17.61
C ILE A 159 8.14 -1.00 -16.90
N GLY A 160 7.80 -2.07 -17.63
CA GLY A 160 7.42 -3.36 -17.05
C GLY A 160 8.66 -4.16 -16.68
N LEU A 161 8.73 -4.59 -15.43
CA LEU A 161 9.79 -5.45 -14.91
C LEU A 161 9.17 -6.77 -14.47
N PHE A 162 9.46 -7.86 -15.17
CA PHE A 162 8.86 -9.16 -14.87
C PHE A 162 9.92 -10.24 -14.67
N LYS A 163 9.61 -11.17 -13.77
CA LYS A 163 10.34 -12.39 -13.52
C LYS A 163 9.36 -13.55 -13.66
N GLN A 164 9.66 -14.49 -14.54
CA GLN A 164 8.83 -15.65 -14.79
C GLN A 164 9.56 -16.93 -14.40
N GLU A 165 8.87 -17.82 -13.71
CA GLU A 165 9.32 -19.16 -13.36
C GLU A 165 8.91 -20.16 -14.47
N ALA A 166 9.51 -21.35 -14.45
CA ALA A 166 9.29 -22.36 -15.49
C ALA A 166 7.85 -22.88 -15.56
N ASP A 167 7.10 -22.83 -14.46
CA ASP A 167 5.69 -23.21 -14.37
C ASP A 167 4.73 -22.09 -14.83
N GLY A 168 5.27 -20.91 -15.19
CA GLY A 168 4.53 -19.74 -15.63
C GLY A 168 4.19 -18.76 -14.50
N ARG A 169 4.50 -19.07 -13.24
CA ARG A 169 4.37 -18.08 -12.16
C ARG A 169 5.18 -16.84 -12.52
N THR A 170 4.56 -15.69 -12.39
CA THR A 170 5.15 -14.42 -12.80
C THR A 170 4.97 -13.40 -11.70
N THR A 171 6.07 -12.74 -11.32
CA THR A 171 6.08 -11.59 -10.41
C THR A 171 6.67 -10.38 -11.13
N GLY A 172 6.36 -9.18 -10.65
CA GLY A 172 6.93 -7.98 -11.22
C GLY A 172 6.27 -6.71 -10.76
N THR A 173 6.50 -5.66 -11.51
CA THR A 173 5.89 -4.33 -11.31
C THR A 173 5.94 -3.52 -12.60
N PHE A 174 5.24 -2.39 -12.61
CA PHE A 174 5.43 -1.34 -13.59
C PHE A 174 6.03 -0.10 -12.92
N MET A 175 7.12 0.40 -13.43
CA MET A 175 7.71 1.67 -13.02
C MET A 175 7.20 2.80 -13.90
N THR A 176 6.81 3.92 -13.30
CA THR A 176 6.41 5.15 -13.99
C THR A 176 7.30 6.32 -13.58
N LYS A 177 7.09 7.49 -14.14
CA LYS A 177 7.79 8.73 -13.71
C LYS A 177 7.56 9.07 -12.23
N THR A 178 6.47 8.59 -11.63
CA THR A 178 5.99 9.03 -10.31
C THR A 178 6.03 7.95 -9.24
N GLY A 179 6.46 6.73 -9.60
CA GLY A 179 6.52 5.59 -8.68
C GLY A 179 6.30 4.27 -9.39
N ASP A 180 5.96 3.23 -8.65
CA ASP A 180 5.70 1.90 -9.16
C ASP A 180 4.32 1.36 -8.78
N PHE A 181 3.93 0.23 -9.39
CA PHE A 181 2.65 -0.46 -9.15
C PHE A 181 2.76 -1.59 -8.14
N ARG A 182 3.65 -1.45 -7.16
CA ARG A 182 3.81 -2.41 -6.06
C ARG A 182 4.25 -3.80 -6.53
N TYR A 183 4.12 -4.78 -5.65
CA TYR A 183 4.44 -6.18 -5.93
C TYR A 183 3.28 -6.86 -6.64
N LEU A 184 3.41 -7.08 -7.93
CA LEU A 184 2.44 -7.86 -8.70
C LEU A 184 2.82 -9.34 -8.66
N ASP A 185 1.81 -10.21 -8.48
CA ASP A 185 1.97 -11.67 -8.49
C ASP A 185 0.87 -12.30 -9.34
N GLY A 186 1.24 -13.28 -10.16
CA GLY A 186 0.30 -13.93 -11.05
C GLY A 186 0.93 -14.99 -11.93
N VAL A 187 0.48 -15.07 -13.19
CA VAL A 187 0.83 -16.18 -14.07
C VAL A 187 0.81 -15.80 -15.54
N VAL A 188 1.67 -16.44 -16.32
CA VAL A 188 1.48 -16.62 -17.78
C VAL A 188 0.86 -17.98 -18.02
N SER A 189 -0.33 -18.01 -18.63
CA SER A 189 -1.04 -19.23 -19.01
C SER A 189 -1.40 -19.18 -20.49
N GLY A 190 -0.77 -20.02 -21.30
CA GLY A 190 -0.84 -19.93 -22.76
C GLY A 190 -0.29 -18.60 -23.26
N ASP A 191 -1.11 -17.83 -23.95
CA ASP A 191 -0.84 -16.51 -24.49
C ASP A 191 -1.25 -15.34 -23.57
N SER A 192 -1.70 -15.64 -22.37
CA SER A 192 -2.27 -14.64 -21.45
C SER A 192 -1.36 -14.40 -20.25
N LEU A 193 -1.13 -13.13 -19.90
CA LEU A 193 -0.50 -12.67 -18.66
C LEU A 193 -1.58 -12.11 -17.74
N LEU A 194 -1.62 -12.61 -16.50
CA LEU A 194 -2.54 -12.16 -15.45
C LEU A 194 -1.74 -11.85 -14.18
N LEU A 195 -1.88 -10.64 -13.65
CA LEU A 195 -1.19 -10.20 -12.44
C LEU A 195 -2.15 -9.43 -11.53
N SER A 196 -1.99 -9.58 -10.22
CA SER A 196 -2.75 -8.80 -9.24
C SER A 196 -1.90 -8.39 -8.05
N CYS A 197 -2.37 -7.36 -7.35
CA CYS A 197 -1.82 -6.88 -6.08
C CYS A 197 -2.95 -6.34 -5.21
N PHE A 198 -2.88 -6.62 -3.91
CA PHE A 198 -3.74 -6.02 -2.91
C PHE A 198 -2.88 -5.59 -1.71
N ASP A 199 -2.85 -4.28 -1.39
CA ASP A 199 -2.04 -3.73 -0.32
C ASP A 199 -2.85 -3.00 0.77
N GLY A 200 -4.19 -3.05 0.67
CA GLY A 200 -5.11 -2.33 1.56
C GLY A 200 -5.51 -0.94 1.06
N SER A 201 -4.68 -0.27 0.27
CA SER A 201 -5.02 0.98 -0.44
C SER A 201 -5.40 0.70 -1.89
N HIS A 202 -4.67 -0.20 -2.53
CA HIS A 202 -4.82 -0.57 -3.93
C HIS A 202 -5.36 -2.00 -4.08
N ALA A 203 -6.13 -2.18 -5.12
CA ALA A 203 -6.55 -3.46 -5.65
C ALA A 203 -6.27 -3.41 -7.15
N PHE A 204 -5.08 -3.86 -7.58
CA PHE A 204 -4.61 -3.79 -8.96
C PHE A 204 -4.78 -5.12 -9.67
N LEU A 205 -5.40 -5.08 -10.84
CA LEU A 205 -5.54 -6.23 -11.73
C LEU A 205 -5.01 -5.86 -13.11
N PHE A 206 -4.03 -6.62 -13.59
CA PHE A 206 -3.48 -6.50 -14.92
C PHE A 206 -3.77 -7.77 -15.70
N SER A 207 -4.27 -7.60 -16.91
CA SER A 207 -4.41 -8.68 -17.88
C SER A 207 -3.79 -8.27 -19.20
N ALA A 208 -3.19 -9.21 -19.93
CA ALA A 208 -2.73 -8.98 -21.28
C ALA A 208 -2.71 -10.27 -22.09
N VAL A 209 -2.72 -10.11 -23.40
CA VAL A 209 -2.59 -11.19 -24.38
C VAL A 209 -1.39 -10.88 -25.28
N PHE A 210 -0.62 -11.90 -25.63
CA PHE A 210 0.44 -11.80 -26.62
C PHE A 210 -0.15 -11.70 -28.03
N SER A 211 0.38 -10.73 -28.80
CA SER A 211 0.08 -10.54 -30.22
C SER A 211 1.41 -10.29 -30.94
N GLY A 212 2.07 -11.33 -31.42
CA GLY A 212 3.46 -11.28 -31.89
C GLY A 212 4.40 -10.95 -30.72
N ASP A 213 5.24 -9.92 -30.88
CA ASP A 213 6.19 -9.47 -29.84
C ASP A 213 5.59 -8.39 -28.90
N THR A 214 4.27 -8.20 -28.95
CA THR A 214 3.58 -7.14 -28.22
C THR A 214 2.64 -7.75 -27.20
N LEU A 215 2.63 -7.22 -25.95
CA LEU A 215 1.57 -7.42 -24.97
C LEU A 215 0.51 -6.34 -25.18
N LYS A 216 -0.75 -6.73 -25.27
CA LYS A 216 -1.91 -5.83 -25.31
C LYS A 216 -2.83 -6.18 -24.15
N GLY A 217 -3.07 -5.23 -23.27
CA GLY A 217 -3.73 -5.51 -22.02
C GLY A 217 -4.65 -4.43 -21.49
N SER A 218 -5.23 -4.74 -20.34
CA SER A 218 -6.03 -3.85 -19.51
C SER A 218 -5.48 -3.81 -18.11
N PHE A 219 -5.46 -2.64 -17.51
CA PHE A 219 -5.20 -2.38 -16.10
C PHE A 219 -6.48 -1.89 -15.44
N ARG A 220 -6.78 -2.46 -14.28
CA ARG A 220 -7.88 -2.04 -13.43
C ARG A 220 -7.37 -1.69 -12.03
N SER A 221 -7.85 -0.57 -11.48
CA SER A 221 -7.63 -0.18 -10.07
C SER A 221 -8.98 -0.22 -9.34
N GLY A 222 -9.21 -1.30 -8.58
CA GLY A 222 -10.49 -1.56 -7.95
C GLY A 222 -11.65 -1.51 -8.94
N LYS A 223 -12.83 -1.02 -8.50
CA LYS A 223 -14.01 -0.87 -9.36
C LYS A 223 -14.12 0.51 -10.06
N HIS A 224 -13.20 1.44 -9.74
CA HIS A 224 -13.35 2.85 -10.12
C HIS A 224 -12.51 3.29 -11.32
N TRP A 225 -11.52 2.50 -11.75
CA TRP A 225 -10.62 2.88 -12.84
C TRP A 225 -10.25 1.69 -13.71
N GLN A 226 -10.26 1.90 -15.02
CA GLN A 226 -9.77 0.95 -16.03
C GLN A 226 -9.12 1.71 -17.18
N GLN A 227 -8.00 1.18 -17.70
CA GLN A 227 -7.33 1.72 -18.88
C GLN A 227 -6.61 0.61 -19.66
N PRO A 228 -6.49 0.74 -20.99
CA PRO A 228 -5.68 -0.16 -21.80
C PRO A 228 -4.18 0.11 -21.59
N TRP A 229 -3.37 -0.90 -21.90
CA TRP A 229 -1.94 -0.74 -22.02
C TRP A 229 -1.37 -1.64 -23.11
N VAL A 230 -0.22 -1.22 -23.64
CA VAL A 230 0.57 -1.99 -24.61
C VAL A 230 2.02 -2.04 -24.16
N ALA A 231 2.71 -3.12 -24.46
CA ALA A 231 4.14 -3.24 -24.16
C ALA A 231 4.88 -3.99 -25.26
N VAL A 232 6.13 -3.55 -25.51
CA VAL A 232 7.10 -4.22 -26.36
C VAL A 232 8.37 -4.48 -25.57
N ARG A 233 9.07 -5.56 -25.89
CA ARG A 233 10.34 -5.86 -25.22
C ARG A 233 11.40 -4.83 -25.63
N ASN A 234 11.84 -4.02 -24.67
CA ASN A 234 12.86 -3.00 -24.91
C ASN A 234 13.74 -2.80 -23.66
N PRO A 235 14.82 -3.55 -23.50
CA PRO A 235 15.70 -3.44 -22.33
C PRO A 235 16.50 -2.12 -22.29
N GLN A 236 16.51 -1.33 -23.38
CA GLN A 236 17.20 -0.05 -23.44
C GLN A 236 16.27 1.14 -23.12
N PHE A 237 14.97 0.88 -22.95
CA PHE A 237 14.01 1.95 -22.64
C PHE A 237 14.27 2.55 -21.27
N ALA A 238 14.23 3.87 -21.18
CA ALA A 238 14.43 4.60 -19.94
C ALA A 238 13.38 5.70 -19.79
N LEU A 239 12.92 5.88 -18.56
CA LEU A 239 12.04 6.99 -18.19
C LEU A 239 12.87 8.28 -17.99
N THR A 240 12.20 9.41 -18.04
CA THR A 240 12.78 10.69 -17.65
C THR A 240 13.31 10.60 -16.20
N HIS A 241 14.52 11.12 -15.97
CA HIS A 241 15.15 11.02 -14.66
C HIS A 241 14.30 11.71 -13.57
N PRO A 242 14.01 11.06 -12.47
CA PRO A 242 13.11 11.61 -11.42
C PRO A 242 13.57 12.93 -10.82
N ASP A 243 14.88 13.19 -10.78
CA ASP A 243 15.46 14.43 -10.23
C ASP A 243 15.33 15.64 -11.18
N SER A 244 14.82 15.44 -12.40
CA SER A 244 14.59 16.52 -13.38
C SER A 244 13.13 16.93 -13.53
N LEU A 245 12.22 16.28 -12.81
CA LEU A 245 10.77 16.49 -12.97
C LEU A 245 10.25 17.65 -12.14
N THR A 246 10.62 17.69 -10.86
CA THR A 246 10.27 18.78 -9.93
C THR A 246 11.54 19.58 -9.64
N PHE A 247 11.44 20.91 -9.69
CA PHE A 247 12.57 21.82 -9.47
C PHE A 247 12.07 23.14 -8.87
N LEU A 248 12.99 23.94 -8.30
CA LEU A 248 12.68 25.27 -7.81
C LEU A 248 12.36 26.22 -8.99
N ARG A 249 11.33 27.03 -8.82
CA ARG A 249 11.05 28.13 -9.76
C ARG A 249 12.18 29.15 -9.73
N GLU A 250 12.33 29.87 -10.83
CA GLU A 250 13.28 30.96 -10.94
C GLU A 250 13.06 32.00 -9.80
N GLY A 251 14.15 32.46 -9.20
CA GLY A 251 14.13 33.40 -8.07
C GLY A 251 14.09 32.74 -6.68
N TYR A 252 13.95 31.42 -6.59
CA TYR A 252 14.07 30.69 -5.33
C TYR A 252 15.38 29.91 -5.26
N GLU A 253 16.18 30.17 -4.25
CA GLU A 253 17.37 29.36 -3.92
C GLU A 253 17.15 28.55 -2.62
N MET A 254 16.30 29.06 -1.75
CA MET A 254 15.89 28.47 -0.47
C MET A 254 14.39 28.27 -0.47
N ILE A 255 13.91 27.43 0.41
CA ILE A 255 12.49 27.19 0.60
C ILE A 255 12.04 27.73 1.96
N ASP A 256 10.80 28.22 2.00
CA ASP A 256 10.16 28.65 3.22
C ASP A 256 8.69 28.24 3.22
N PHE A 257 8.26 27.67 4.34
CA PHE A 257 6.86 27.37 4.64
C PHE A 257 6.71 27.21 6.16
N SER A 258 5.50 27.27 6.65
CA SER A 258 5.20 26.96 8.03
C SER A 258 3.87 26.23 8.13
N PHE A 259 3.89 25.02 8.68
CA PHE A 259 2.71 24.19 8.88
C PHE A 259 2.67 23.65 10.31
N PRO A 260 1.47 23.34 10.85
CA PRO A 260 1.35 22.72 12.16
C PRO A 260 1.87 21.28 12.15
N ASP A 261 2.59 20.90 13.20
CA ASP A 261 2.85 19.49 13.51
C ASP A 261 1.59 18.81 14.05
N LEU A 262 1.69 17.54 14.44
CA LEU A 262 0.56 16.76 14.93
C LEU A 262 0.05 17.21 16.32
N GLU A 263 0.81 18.04 17.00
CA GLU A 263 0.50 18.65 18.29
C GLU A 263 0.01 20.12 18.16
N GLY A 264 0.05 20.69 16.94
CA GLY A 264 -0.41 22.04 16.61
C GLY A 264 0.67 23.12 16.68
N ASN A 265 1.96 22.77 16.90
CA ASN A 265 3.05 23.71 16.88
C ASN A 265 3.43 24.03 15.43
N MET A 266 3.63 25.31 15.13
CA MET A 266 4.09 25.73 13.79
C MET A 266 5.56 25.35 13.59
N VAL A 267 5.85 24.71 12.48
CA VAL A 267 7.19 24.22 12.11
C VAL A 267 7.57 24.69 10.73
N SER A 268 8.78 25.22 10.62
CA SER A 268 9.40 25.70 9.36
C SER A 268 10.75 25.01 9.14
N PRO A 269 11.19 24.81 7.89
CA PRO A 269 12.55 24.35 7.61
C PRO A 269 13.62 25.32 8.12
N ASN A 270 13.25 26.57 8.45
CA ASN A 270 14.13 27.62 8.98
C ASN A 270 14.20 27.67 10.52
N ASP A 271 13.54 26.71 11.23
CA ASP A 271 13.62 26.64 12.70
C ASP A 271 15.05 26.36 13.17
N GLU A 272 15.41 26.88 14.36
CA GLU A 272 16.75 26.74 14.97
C GLU A 272 17.23 25.27 15.02
N ARG A 273 16.32 24.32 15.21
CA ARG A 273 16.64 22.88 15.27
C ARG A 273 17.22 22.31 13.97
N PHE A 274 16.95 22.94 12.81
CA PHE A 274 17.43 22.54 11.50
C PHE A 274 18.62 23.33 11.01
N LYS A 275 18.92 24.49 11.61
CA LYS A 275 20.02 25.36 11.18
C LYS A 275 21.37 24.66 11.23
N GLY A 276 22.15 24.82 10.18
CA GLY A 276 23.47 24.23 10.05
C GLY A 276 23.49 22.71 9.89
N LYS A 277 22.34 22.11 9.59
CA LYS A 277 22.18 20.67 9.40
C LYS A 277 21.63 20.34 8.02
N PRO A 278 22.08 19.25 7.37
CA PRO A 278 21.37 18.71 6.22
C PRO A 278 19.94 18.32 6.60
N LEU A 279 18.98 18.67 5.73
CA LEU A 279 17.57 18.42 5.94
C LEU A 279 16.96 17.71 4.73
N LEU A 280 16.30 16.57 4.95
CA LEU A 280 15.46 15.91 3.96
C LEU A 280 13.99 16.26 4.23
N ILE A 281 13.27 16.72 3.20
CA ILE A 281 11.84 17.02 3.31
C ILE A 281 11.07 16.08 2.39
N GLN A 282 10.23 15.23 2.98
CA GLN A 282 9.31 14.38 2.24
C GLN A 282 7.95 15.07 2.09
N ILE A 283 7.55 15.38 0.87
CA ILE A 283 6.18 15.78 0.55
C ILE A 283 5.38 14.51 0.31
N MET A 284 4.39 14.22 1.15
CA MET A 284 3.76 12.91 1.19
C MET A 284 2.26 12.96 1.50
N GLY A 285 1.63 11.80 1.59
CA GLY A 285 0.32 11.56 2.19
C GLY A 285 0.27 10.17 2.83
N SER A 286 -0.36 10.05 3.99
CA SER A 286 -0.47 8.76 4.71
C SER A 286 -1.23 7.68 3.92
N TRP A 287 -2.03 8.11 2.97
CA TRP A 287 -2.82 7.26 2.05
C TRP A 287 -2.03 6.66 0.88
N CYS A 288 -0.75 7.03 0.73
CA CYS A 288 0.06 6.73 -0.45
C CYS A 288 1.07 5.59 -0.16
N PRO A 289 0.94 4.39 -0.74
CA PRO A 289 1.85 3.28 -0.49
C PRO A 289 3.31 3.55 -0.88
N ASN A 290 3.57 4.28 -1.98
CA ASN A 290 4.93 4.68 -2.33
C ASN A 290 5.53 5.63 -1.28
N CYS A 291 4.70 6.46 -0.61
CA CYS A 291 5.15 7.29 0.51
C CYS A 291 5.53 6.44 1.72
N VAL A 292 4.81 5.33 1.97
CA VAL A 292 5.17 4.36 3.02
C VAL A 292 6.56 3.78 2.75
N ASP A 293 6.86 3.39 1.51
CA ASP A 293 8.18 2.83 1.15
C ASP A 293 9.30 3.86 1.32
N GLU A 294 9.07 5.13 0.93
CA GLU A 294 10.04 6.19 1.16
C GLU A 294 10.21 6.48 2.65
N THR A 295 9.12 6.54 3.43
CA THR A 295 9.19 6.74 4.88
C THR A 295 9.99 5.64 5.58
N LYS A 296 9.82 4.37 5.19
CA LYS A 296 10.65 3.27 5.70
C LYS A 296 12.14 3.49 5.41
N LEU A 297 12.47 3.91 4.17
CA LEU A 297 13.84 4.24 3.80
C LEU A 297 14.39 5.45 4.58
N LEU A 298 13.58 6.49 4.77
CA LEU A 298 13.95 7.66 5.55
C LEU A 298 14.16 7.33 7.04
N ASN A 299 13.35 6.43 7.61
CA ASN A 299 13.57 5.93 8.98
C ASN A 299 14.93 5.24 9.13
N GLU A 300 15.34 4.41 8.15
CA GLU A 300 16.66 3.78 8.16
C GLU A 300 17.79 4.83 8.11
N LEU A 301 17.65 5.84 7.24
CA LEU A 301 18.62 6.94 7.13
C LEU A 301 18.67 7.78 8.40
N TYR A 302 17.51 8.10 8.99
CA TYR A 302 17.44 8.84 10.24
C TYR A 302 18.13 8.08 11.38
N ALA A 303 17.81 6.81 11.55
CA ALA A 303 18.44 5.97 12.58
C ALA A 303 19.98 5.88 12.42
N LYS A 304 20.48 5.91 11.18
CA LYS A 304 21.94 5.81 10.89
C LYS A 304 22.68 7.13 11.00
N HIS A 305 22.03 8.27 10.73
CA HIS A 305 22.70 9.54 10.49
C HIS A 305 22.22 10.72 11.35
N HIS A 306 21.12 10.56 12.13
CA HIS A 306 20.62 11.66 12.98
C HIS A 306 21.68 12.14 13.99
N ASP A 307 22.38 11.23 14.66
CA ASP A 307 23.46 11.58 15.62
C ASP A 307 24.65 12.29 14.95
N LYS A 308 24.74 12.22 13.61
CA LYS A 308 25.73 12.93 12.78
C LYS A 308 25.23 14.28 12.27
N GLY A 309 23.97 14.62 12.58
CA GLY A 309 23.35 15.90 12.26
C GLY A 309 22.37 15.87 11.10
N LEU A 310 21.98 14.69 10.57
CA LEU A 310 20.86 14.62 9.59
C LEU A 310 19.55 14.91 10.27
N GLU A 311 18.75 15.79 9.67
CA GLU A 311 17.35 16.02 10.05
C GLU A 311 16.41 15.57 8.92
N ILE A 312 15.18 15.20 9.30
CA ILE A 312 14.11 14.84 8.36
C ILE A 312 12.83 15.55 8.79
N LEU A 313 12.01 15.92 7.81
CA LEU A 313 10.73 16.58 7.98
C LEU A 313 9.72 16.02 6.97
N CYS A 314 8.52 15.64 7.39
CA CYS A 314 7.44 15.28 6.49
C CYS A 314 6.41 16.40 6.37
N VAL A 315 5.99 16.69 5.14
CA VAL A 315 4.93 17.64 4.80
C VAL A 315 3.78 16.86 4.17
N ALA A 316 2.73 16.62 4.95
CA ALA A 316 1.65 15.73 4.58
C ALA A 316 0.44 16.47 4.00
N PHE A 317 -0.04 15.95 2.87
CA PHE A 317 -1.30 16.33 2.23
C PHE A 317 -2.28 15.16 2.29
N GLU A 318 -3.38 15.34 3.03
CA GLU A 318 -4.26 14.24 3.40
C GLU A 318 -5.57 14.21 2.59
N ARG A 319 -6.20 13.04 2.47
CA ARG A 319 -7.46 12.88 1.72
C ARG A 319 -8.70 13.34 2.48
N PRO A 320 -8.85 13.09 3.80
CA PRO A 320 -10.03 13.55 4.53
C PRO A 320 -10.17 15.08 4.48
N ASP A 321 -11.41 15.55 4.27
CA ASP A 321 -11.75 16.98 4.32
C ASP A 321 -11.70 17.53 5.75
N ASP A 322 -11.97 16.67 6.75
CA ASP A 322 -11.90 17.02 8.14
C ASP A 322 -10.44 16.97 8.65
N PRO A 323 -9.86 18.10 9.08
CA PRO A 323 -8.49 18.15 9.60
C PRO A 323 -8.28 17.25 10.83
N VAL A 324 -9.30 17.06 11.68
CA VAL A 324 -9.19 16.20 12.86
C VAL A 324 -8.95 14.76 12.43
N ARG A 325 -9.74 14.25 11.47
CA ARG A 325 -9.59 12.92 10.90
C ARG A 325 -8.24 12.77 10.17
N ALA A 326 -7.82 13.80 9.42
CA ALA A 326 -6.54 13.82 8.74
C ALA A 326 -5.36 13.67 9.73
N ILE A 327 -5.36 14.46 10.81
CA ILE A 327 -4.33 14.41 11.86
C ILE A 327 -4.37 13.07 12.61
N GLN A 328 -5.54 12.47 12.84
CA GLN A 328 -5.64 11.13 13.42
C GLN A 328 -4.99 10.08 12.52
N GLY A 329 -5.23 10.14 11.22
CA GLY A 329 -4.58 9.27 10.23
C GLY A 329 -3.06 9.42 10.24
N LEU A 330 -2.54 10.64 10.31
CA LEU A 330 -1.10 10.92 10.39
C LEU A 330 -0.49 10.43 11.71
N LYS A 331 -1.20 10.55 12.84
CA LYS A 331 -0.75 9.98 14.13
C LYS A 331 -0.66 8.46 14.04
N HIS A 332 -1.68 7.82 13.47
CA HIS A 332 -1.66 6.37 13.24
C HIS A 332 -0.49 5.96 12.31
N PHE A 333 -0.28 6.67 11.21
CA PHE A 333 0.85 6.45 10.29
C PHE A 333 2.21 6.56 11.01
N ARG A 334 2.39 7.64 11.82
CA ARG A 334 3.58 7.84 12.65
C ARG A 334 3.84 6.66 13.58
N ASP A 335 2.80 6.24 14.28
CA ASP A 335 2.91 5.21 15.33
C ASP A 335 3.16 3.83 14.72
N VAL A 336 2.48 3.47 13.63
CA VAL A 336 2.67 2.17 12.94
C VAL A 336 4.05 2.07 12.29
N LEU A 337 4.55 3.16 11.70
CA LEU A 337 5.87 3.18 11.04
C LEU A 337 7.00 3.60 11.97
N ASP A 338 6.71 3.88 13.25
CA ASP A 338 7.71 4.34 14.25
C ASP A 338 8.52 5.55 13.78
N VAL A 339 7.86 6.55 13.17
CA VAL A 339 8.50 7.76 12.66
C VAL A 339 8.94 8.65 13.82
N LYS A 340 10.23 9.01 13.85
CA LYS A 340 10.87 9.78 14.95
C LYS A 340 11.10 11.26 14.64
N TYR A 341 10.78 11.71 13.44
CA TYR A 341 10.94 13.08 12.98
C TYR A 341 9.58 13.75 12.78
N PRO A 342 9.51 15.09 12.69
CA PRO A 342 8.23 15.83 12.60
C PRO A 342 7.43 15.46 11.35
N LEU A 343 6.11 15.27 11.55
CA LEU A 343 5.10 15.20 10.49
C LEU A 343 4.24 16.45 10.58
N LEU A 344 4.11 17.19 9.48
CA LEU A 344 3.34 18.42 9.40
C LEU A 344 2.09 18.20 8.56
N TYR A 345 0.97 18.73 8.99
CA TYR A 345 -0.26 18.73 8.21
C TYR A 345 -0.32 20.01 7.35
N ALA A 346 -0.17 19.88 6.04
CA ALA A 346 -0.17 20.99 5.10
C ALA A 346 -1.52 21.26 4.43
N GLY A 347 -2.47 20.32 4.52
CA GLY A 347 -3.80 20.47 3.95
C GLY A 347 -4.26 19.22 3.19
N ARG A 348 -5.18 19.43 2.22
CA ARG A 348 -5.77 18.34 1.43
C ARG A 348 -4.84 17.85 0.32
N SER A 349 -5.01 16.57 -0.03
CA SER A 349 -4.25 15.92 -1.10
C SER A 349 -4.78 16.32 -2.48
N GLY A 350 -4.37 17.49 -2.95
CA GLY A 350 -4.60 17.93 -4.32
C GLY A 350 -3.29 18.45 -4.90
N LYS A 351 -2.95 18.08 -6.14
CA LYS A 351 -1.73 18.60 -6.77
C LYS A 351 -1.76 20.13 -6.91
N GLY A 352 -2.94 20.70 -7.16
CA GLY A 352 -3.17 22.15 -7.15
C GLY A 352 -2.97 22.77 -5.78
N GLU A 353 -3.60 22.23 -4.74
CA GLU A 353 -3.46 22.70 -3.36
C GLU A 353 -2.02 22.60 -2.86
N ALA A 354 -1.33 21.47 -3.17
CA ALA A 354 0.07 21.32 -2.82
C ALA A 354 0.95 22.36 -3.52
N ALA A 355 0.67 22.69 -4.80
CA ALA A 355 1.40 23.72 -5.54
C ALA A 355 1.16 25.14 -4.97
N GLU A 356 -0.04 25.45 -4.50
CA GLU A 356 -0.37 26.72 -3.83
C GLU A 356 0.35 26.86 -2.48
N LYS A 357 0.44 25.77 -1.71
CA LYS A 357 1.11 25.75 -0.41
C LYS A 357 2.63 25.70 -0.51
N LEU A 358 3.18 25.25 -1.65
CA LEU A 358 4.61 25.12 -1.92
C LEU A 358 4.98 25.90 -3.20
N PRO A 359 4.79 27.23 -3.22
CA PRO A 359 4.89 28.06 -4.44
C PRO A 359 6.30 28.15 -5.03
N PHE A 360 7.31 27.75 -4.27
CA PHE A 360 8.71 27.68 -4.73
C PHE A 360 8.97 26.51 -5.69
N LEU A 361 8.08 25.50 -5.76
CA LEU A 361 8.18 24.40 -6.71
C LEU A 361 7.48 24.74 -8.04
N ASN A 362 8.04 24.27 -9.16
CA ASN A 362 7.36 24.36 -10.45
C ASN A 362 6.00 23.66 -10.40
N HIS A 363 5.91 22.51 -9.73
CA HIS A 363 4.69 21.77 -9.39
C HIS A 363 5.02 20.63 -8.40
N VAL A 364 3.98 20.09 -7.78
CA VAL A 364 4.05 18.82 -7.05
C VAL A 364 3.46 17.74 -7.96
N MET A 365 4.32 17.05 -8.71
CA MET A 365 3.89 16.06 -9.70
C MET A 365 3.40 14.77 -9.03
N SER A 366 4.02 14.38 -7.93
CA SER A 366 3.80 13.10 -7.24
C SER A 366 3.95 13.21 -5.74
N PHE A 367 3.28 12.31 -5.06
CA PHE A 367 3.59 11.88 -3.71
C PHE A 367 4.23 10.48 -3.80
N PRO A 368 5.43 10.24 -3.21
CA PRO A 368 6.25 11.24 -2.53
C PRO A 368 7.02 12.15 -3.50
N THR A 369 7.47 13.29 -2.99
CA THR A 369 8.53 14.13 -3.56
C THR A 369 9.50 14.47 -2.42
N CYS A 370 10.80 14.19 -2.60
CA CYS A 370 11.83 14.43 -1.60
C CYS A 370 12.70 15.63 -1.99
N ILE A 371 12.82 16.63 -1.09
CA ILE A 371 13.69 17.80 -1.23
C ILE A 371 14.88 17.61 -0.29
N MET A 372 16.09 17.78 -0.81
CA MET A 372 17.34 17.58 -0.08
C MET A 372 18.08 18.92 0.02
N ILE A 373 18.33 19.36 1.25
CA ILE A 373 18.85 20.68 1.61
C ILE A 373 20.17 20.53 2.33
N ASP A 374 21.16 21.35 1.99
CA ASP A 374 22.45 21.37 2.66
C ASP A 374 22.43 22.20 3.97
N ARG A 375 23.57 22.24 4.67
CA ARG A 375 23.76 22.97 5.93
C ARG A 375 23.49 24.47 5.84
N ASN A 376 23.61 25.04 4.62
CA ASN A 376 23.38 26.46 4.36
C ASN A 376 21.92 26.79 4.02
N GLY A 377 21.02 25.78 4.05
CA GLY A 377 19.61 25.91 3.70
C GLY A 377 19.37 25.90 2.18
N LYS A 378 20.38 25.62 1.36
CA LYS A 378 20.25 25.59 -0.10
C LYS A 378 19.71 24.23 -0.56
N VAL A 379 18.72 24.25 -1.45
CA VAL A 379 18.20 23.04 -2.09
C VAL A 379 19.26 22.51 -3.08
N ARG A 380 19.66 21.27 -2.86
CA ARG A 380 20.70 20.58 -3.65
C ARG A 380 20.13 19.56 -4.62
N ARG A 381 19.03 18.92 -4.26
CA ARG A 381 18.34 17.95 -5.09
C ARG A 381 16.86 17.92 -4.77
N ILE A 382 16.04 17.71 -5.79
CA ILE A 382 14.62 17.38 -5.64
C ILE A 382 14.37 16.12 -6.45
N ARG A 383 13.74 15.14 -5.82
CA ARG A 383 13.38 13.89 -6.47
C ARG A 383 11.88 13.67 -6.44
N THR A 384 11.32 13.43 -7.60
CA THR A 384 9.90 13.11 -7.78
C THR A 384 9.68 11.61 -7.74
N GLY A 385 8.85 11.12 -6.82
CA GLY A 385 8.50 9.72 -6.70
C GLY A 385 9.64 8.84 -6.18
N ILE A 386 9.30 7.60 -5.90
CA ILE A 386 10.24 6.56 -5.52
C ILE A 386 10.00 5.33 -6.39
N TYR A 387 11.06 4.63 -6.72
CA TYR A 387 10.99 3.25 -7.17
C TYR A 387 11.13 2.36 -5.95
N GLY A 388 10.00 1.81 -5.49
CA GLY A 388 9.91 1.02 -4.27
C GLY A 388 10.62 -0.33 -4.37
N PRO A 389 10.65 -1.11 -3.27
CA PRO A 389 11.36 -2.39 -3.20
C PRO A 389 10.96 -3.41 -4.27
N SER A 390 9.71 -3.35 -4.77
CA SER A 390 9.21 -4.20 -5.87
C SER A 390 10.02 -4.09 -7.17
N THR A 391 10.77 -2.98 -7.34
CA THR A 391 11.60 -2.72 -8.54
C THR A 391 13.00 -3.32 -8.44
N GLY A 392 13.32 -4.02 -7.35
CA GLY A 392 14.56 -4.77 -7.15
C GLY A 392 15.82 -3.90 -7.26
N GLU A 393 16.61 -4.07 -8.33
CA GLU A 393 17.87 -3.33 -8.50
C GLU A 393 17.68 -1.81 -8.61
N HIS A 394 16.55 -1.33 -9.16
CA HIS A 394 16.29 0.11 -9.26
C HIS A 394 16.13 0.73 -7.87
N TYR A 395 15.42 0.06 -6.95
CA TYR A 395 15.34 0.48 -5.55
C TYR A 395 16.70 0.42 -4.87
N THR A 396 17.46 -0.65 -5.05
CA THR A 396 18.79 -0.81 -4.44
C THR A 396 19.76 0.29 -4.90
N LYS A 397 19.74 0.65 -6.19
CA LYS A 397 20.54 1.75 -6.76
C LYS A 397 20.10 3.09 -6.18
N TYR A 398 18.79 3.32 -6.09
CA TYR A 398 18.25 4.54 -5.48
C TYR A 398 18.66 4.69 -4.02
N LYS A 399 18.47 3.64 -3.20
CA LYS A 399 18.86 3.62 -1.79
C LYS A 399 20.33 3.99 -1.59
N ARG A 400 21.23 3.36 -2.34
CA ARG A 400 22.67 3.68 -2.30
C ARG A 400 22.96 5.12 -2.72
N SER A 401 22.33 5.60 -3.79
CA SER A 401 22.51 6.98 -4.28
C SER A 401 22.02 8.01 -3.26
N LEU A 402 20.89 7.76 -2.61
CA LEU A 402 20.36 8.65 -1.59
C LEU A 402 21.25 8.67 -0.35
N GLU A 403 21.67 7.50 0.13
CA GLU A 403 22.56 7.37 1.29
C GLU A 403 23.93 8.03 1.03
N GLY A 404 24.55 7.77 -0.12
CA GLY A 404 25.81 8.43 -0.50
C GLY A 404 25.68 9.95 -0.59
N PHE A 405 24.56 10.46 -1.07
CA PHE A 405 24.29 11.90 -1.11
C PHE A 405 24.09 12.49 0.28
N VAL A 406 23.42 11.78 1.19
CA VAL A 406 23.32 12.19 2.61
C VAL A 406 24.70 12.24 3.27
N GLU A 407 25.56 11.26 3.01
CA GLU A 407 26.92 11.23 3.53
C GLU A 407 27.78 12.40 2.97
N GLU A 408 27.60 12.77 1.69
CA GLU A 408 28.22 13.95 1.07
C GLU A 408 27.78 15.24 1.81
N LEU A 409 26.47 15.45 1.99
CA LEU A 409 25.93 16.63 2.68
C LEU A 409 26.42 16.71 4.15
N LEU A 410 26.57 15.58 4.82
CA LEU A 410 27.07 15.51 6.19
C LEU A 410 28.58 15.82 6.28
N ALA A 411 29.35 15.51 5.23
CA ALA A 411 30.79 15.76 5.18
C ALA A 411 31.16 17.18 4.76
N GLU A 412 30.22 17.94 4.18
CA GLU A 412 30.45 19.35 3.81
C GLU A 412 30.78 20.19 5.07
N ALA A 413 31.82 21.03 4.98
CA ALA A 413 32.15 21.98 6.01
C ALA A 413 31.07 23.09 6.11
N ASN A 414 30.87 23.62 7.31
CA ASN A 414 29.98 24.77 7.55
C ASN A 414 30.54 26.03 6.91
#